data_dc720d79de3368287a6afe617114c6a4
#
_entry.id   dc720d79de3368287a6afe617114c6a4
#
_cell.length_a   1.000
_cell.length_b   1.000
_cell.length_c   1.000
_cell.angle_alpha   90.00
_cell.angle_beta   90.00
_cell.angle_gamma   90.00
#
_symmetry.space_group_name_H-M   'P 1'
#
loop_
_entity.id
_entity.type
_entity.pdbx_description
1 polymer ?
#
loop_
_entity_poly.entity_id
_entity_poly.type
_entity_poly.pdbx_seq_one_letter_code
_entity_poly.pdbx_strand_id
1 'polypeptide(L)'
;MKNNIFIMGDSYSTYEGYIPSGYNFYYSDKREEKPIVKGAEKTWWNIFANENNLNIILNDSFSGSTICNTVRQTLTTDSSFVNRLDKYISENFFKENKIDTMFIFGGTNDSWIDSPVRELKYSDWTCDDLKCVLPAFCYIISRAKEVVEDVIVIINTGLKQEITKGFVEACEKNKIKYLCLQEIDKENGHPTELGMKQISEQVTECLHKK
;
A
#
# COMPACT_ATOMS: atom_id res chain seq x y z
N MET A 1 7.81 20.70 -12.70
CA MET A 1 8.66 19.71 -11.97
C MET A 1 7.86 18.42 -11.89
N LYS A 2 8.51 17.26 -11.92
CA LYS A 2 7.81 15.99 -11.64
C LYS A 2 7.40 15.94 -10.17
N ASN A 3 6.20 15.46 -9.87
CA ASN A 3 5.80 15.21 -8.50
C ASN A 3 6.49 13.93 -7.99
N ASN A 4 7.07 14.03 -6.80
CA ASN A 4 7.74 12.92 -6.14
C ASN A 4 6.73 12.08 -5.37
N ILE A 5 6.75 10.78 -5.59
CA ILE A 5 5.84 9.85 -4.92
C ILE A 5 6.59 8.81 -4.08
N PHE A 6 5.96 8.42 -3.00
CA PHE A 6 6.32 7.29 -2.15
C PHE A 6 5.20 6.26 -2.21
N ILE A 7 5.55 4.99 -2.37
CA ILE A 7 4.57 3.91 -2.42
C ILE A 7 4.79 3.01 -1.21
N MET A 8 3.77 2.83 -0.40
CA MET A 8 3.73 1.85 0.68
C MET A 8 2.76 0.74 0.30
N GLY A 9 3.29 -0.44 0.00
CA GLY A 9 2.49 -1.52 -0.56
C GLY A 9 2.74 -2.90 0.05
N ASP A 10 1.91 -3.85 -0.40
CA ASP A 10 2.08 -5.29 -0.17
C ASP A 10 2.56 -5.99 -1.46
N SER A 11 2.28 -7.31 -1.61
CA SER A 11 2.69 -8.11 -2.77
C SER A 11 2.24 -7.55 -4.12
N TYR A 12 1.13 -6.80 -4.18
CA TYR A 12 0.60 -6.21 -5.41
C TYR A 12 1.51 -5.14 -6.00
N SER A 13 2.40 -4.59 -5.18
CA SER A 13 3.30 -3.48 -5.57
C SER A 13 4.77 -3.89 -5.59
N THR A 14 5.11 -5.15 -5.24
CA THR A 14 6.51 -5.61 -5.22
C THR A 14 6.99 -6.03 -6.60
N TYR A 15 8.28 -5.78 -6.86
CA TYR A 15 9.02 -6.36 -7.97
C TYR A 15 10.50 -6.52 -7.57
N GLU A 16 11.13 -7.66 -7.91
CA GLU A 16 12.55 -7.94 -7.60
C GLU A 16 13.44 -6.82 -8.14
N GLY A 17 14.28 -6.25 -7.26
CA GLY A 17 15.20 -5.16 -7.62
C GLY A 17 14.62 -3.73 -7.59
N TYR A 18 13.31 -3.57 -7.34
CA TYR A 18 12.62 -2.27 -7.30
C TYR A 18 12.01 -1.92 -5.94
N ILE A 19 12.34 -2.69 -4.93
CA ILE A 19 11.95 -2.50 -3.53
C ILE A 19 13.21 -2.56 -2.65
N PRO A 20 13.16 -2.17 -1.37
CA PRO A 20 14.31 -2.22 -0.49
C PRO A 20 14.98 -3.60 -0.44
N SER A 21 16.30 -3.62 -0.38
CA SER A 21 17.08 -4.86 -0.28
C SER A 21 16.67 -5.68 0.94
N GLY A 22 16.51 -6.99 0.76
CA GLY A 22 16.08 -7.90 1.81
C GLY A 22 14.58 -7.99 2.02
N TYR A 23 13.77 -7.18 1.31
CA TYR A 23 12.31 -7.31 1.34
C TYR A 23 11.84 -8.48 0.48
N ASN A 24 10.77 -9.13 0.91
CA ASN A 24 10.11 -10.16 0.12
C ASN A 24 9.40 -9.54 -1.07
N PHE A 25 9.57 -10.13 -2.25
CA PHE A 25 8.86 -9.75 -3.49
C PHE A 25 7.93 -10.87 -3.96
N TYR A 26 6.96 -10.51 -4.77
CA TYR A 26 6.06 -11.47 -5.42
C TYR A 26 6.35 -11.60 -6.91
N TYR A 27 6.61 -10.50 -7.60
CA TYR A 27 6.90 -10.47 -9.03
C TYR A 27 8.39 -10.37 -9.33
N SER A 28 8.81 -11.06 -10.38
CA SER A 28 10.19 -10.99 -10.90
C SER A 28 10.24 -11.54 -12.33
N ASP A 29 11.31 -11.23 -13.05
CA ASP A 29 11.56 -11.82 -14.38
C ASP A 29 11.75 -13.33 -14.34
N LYS A 30 12.18 -13.87 -13.21
CA LYS A 30 12.41 -15.31 -13.01
C LYS A 30 11.17 -16.09 -12.60
N ARG A 31 10.06 -15.39 -12.28
CA ARG A 31 8.84 -16.05 -11.85
C ARG A 31 8.20 -16.82 -13.00
N GLU A 32 7.97 -18.11 -12.80
CA GLU A 32 7.30 -19.01 -13.75
C GLU A 32 5.88 -19.35 -13.33
N GLU A 33 5.54 -19.17 -12.05
CA GLU A 33 4.21 -19.39 -11.52
C GLU A 33 3.29 -18.20 -11.82
N LYS A 34 2.06 -18.50 -12.16
CA LYS A 34 1.04 -17.48 -12.45
C LYS A 34 0.54 -16.76 -11.18
N PRO A 35 0.18 -15.49 -11.27
CA PRO A 35 0.26 -14.66 -12.47
C PRO A 35 1.69 -14.31 -12.85
N ILE A 36 1.96 -14.26 -14.16
CA ILE A 36 3.25 -13.87 -14.69
C ILE A 36 3.19 -12.39 -15.09
N VAL A 37 4.10 -11.60 -14.53
CA VAL A 37 4.37 -10.21 -14.94
C VAL A 37 5.86 -10.12 -15.21
N LYS A 38 6.24 -9.99 -16.46
CA LYS A 38 7.64 -9.92 -16.89
C LYS A 38 8.01 -8.48 -17.24
N GLY A 39 8.99 -7.95 -16.50
CA GLY A 39 9.41 -6.57 -16.59
C GLY A 39 8.70 -5.66 -15.59
N ALA A 40 9.49 -4.90 -14.83
CA ALA A 40 8.95 -3.95 -13.84
C ALA A 40 8.10 -2.86 -14.50
N GLU A 41 8.35 -2.54 -15.77
CA GLU A 41 7.58 -1.57 -16.56
C GLU A 41 6.10 -1.95 -16.74
N LYS A 42 5.75 -3.21 -16.49
CA LYS A 42 4.37 -3.72 -16.54
C LYS A 42 3.66 -3.70 -15.19
N THR A 43 4.31 -3.27 -14.14
CA THR A 43 3.68 -3.09 -12.82
C THR A 43 2.79 -1.84 -12.83
N TRP A 44 1.72 -1.87 -12.02
CA TRP A 44 0.77 -0.77 -11.96
C TRP A 44 1.44 0.57 -11.64
N TRP A 45 2.38 0.57 -10.69
CA TRP A 45 3.03 1.79 -10.23
C TRP A 45 4.01 2.36 -11.27
N ASN A 46 4.66 1.51 -12.06
CA ASN A 46 5.59 1.96 -13.10
C ASN A 46 4.81 2.51 -14.30
N ILE A 47 3.76 1.81 -14.76
CA ILE A 47 2.85 2.31 -15.79
C ILE A 47 2.29 3.67 -15.35
N PHE A 48 1.70 3.73 -14.14
CA PHE A 48 1.12 4.94 -13.57
C PHE A 48 2.11 6.11 -13.50
N ALA A 49 3.31 5.88 -12.98
CA ALA A 49 4.32 6.92 -12.83
C ALA A 49 4.79 7.45 -14.20
N ASN A 50 4.97 6.59 -15.20
CA ASN A 50 5.39 6.99 -16.53
C ASN A 50 4.29 7.80 -17.26
N GLU A 51 3.04 7.34 -17.23
CA GLU A 51 1.92 8.01 -17.89
C GLU A 51 1.60 9.37 -17.28
N ASN A 52 1.81 9.55 -15.97
CA ASN A 52 1.54 10.79 -15.25
C ASN A 52 2.80 11.65 -15.00
N ASN A 53 3.95 11.29 -15.58
CA ASN A 53 5.21 12.01 -15.42
C ASN A 53 5.61 12.21 -13.94
N LEU A 54 5.46 11.17 -13.11
CA LEU A 54 5.81 11.15 -11.70
C LEU A 54 7.22 10.59 -11.48
N ASN A 55 7.80 10.91 -10.34
CA ASN A 55 9.09 10.40 -9.90
C ASN A 55 8.92 9.54 -8.65
N ILE A 56 9.16 8.24 -8.77
CA ILE A 56 9.09 7.31 -7.63
C ILE A 56 10.40 7.46 -6.84
N ILE A 57 10.32 8.08 -5.67
CA ILE A 57 11.47 8.23 -4.76
C ILE A 57 11.75 6.90 -4.07
N LEU A 58 10.70 6.20 -3.64
CA LEU A 58 10.81 4.88 -3.03
C LEU A 58 9.51 4.09 -3.24
N ASN A 59 9.66 2.86 -3.67
CA ASN A 59 8.62 1.84 -3.59
C ASN A 59 8.91 0.96 -2.37
N ASP A 60 8.34 1.34 -1.21
CA ASP A 60 8.41 0.60 0.04
C ASP A 60 7.30 -0.44 0.09
N SER A 61 7.40 -1.47 -0.74
CA SER A 61 6.44 -2.58 -0.76
C SER A 61 7.08 -3.88 -0.28
N PHE A 62 6.32 -4.64 0.51
CA PHE A 62 6.79 -5.91 1.10
C PHE A 62 5.76 -7.00 0.89
N SER A 63 6.12 -8.07 0.18
CA SER A 63 5.20 -9.19 -0.10
C SER A 63 4.82 -9.93 1.18
N GLY A 64 3.52 -10.06 1.43
CA GLY A 64 2.98 -10.71 2.64
C GLY A 64 2.73 -9.75 3.81
N SER A 65 3.09 -8.46 3.69
CA SER A 65 2.93 -7.48 4.77
C SER A 65 1.46 -7.18 5.06
N THR A 66 1.18 -6.93 6.34
CA THR A 66 -0.11 -6.53 6.88
C THR A 66 -0.11 -5.06 7.26
N ILE A 67 -1.28 -4.43 7.27
CA ILE A 67 -1.47 -3.08 7.81
C ILE A 67 -1.06 -3.05 9.28
N CYS A 68 -1.59 -3.98 10.08
CA CYS A 68 -1.37 -4.06 11.53
C CYS A 68 -0.16 -4.95 11.90
N ASN A 69 0.23 -4.90 13.16
CA ASN A 69 1.33 -5.70 13.71
C ASN A 69 0.98 -7.17 13.97
N THR A 70 -0.21 -7.63 13.58
CA THR A 70 -0.53 -9.06 13.45
C THR A 70 -0.05 -9.51 12.08
N VAL A 71 1.09 -10.19 12.04
CA VAL A 71 1.76 -10.60 10.79
C VAL A 71 1.69 -12.11 10.58
N ARG A 72 1.99 -12.55 9.36
CA ARG A 72 2.12 -13.98 9.03
C ARG A 72 3.22 -14.62 9.90
N GLN A 73 3.02 -15.89 10.27
CA GLN A 73 4.01 -16.65 11.10
C GLN A 73 5.43 -16.68 10.50
N THR A 74 5.56 -16.52 9.20
CA THR A 74 6.85 -16.51 8.48
C THR A 74 7.51 -15.14 8.45
N LEU A 75 6.87 -14.11 9.00
CA LEU A 75 7.34 -12.72 8.97
C LEU A 75 7.49 -12.17 10.39
N THR A 76 8.30 -11.13 10.52
CA THR A 76 8.40 -10.32 11.74
C THR A 76 7.52 -9.09 11.63
N THR A 77 7.20 -8.46 12.75
CA THR A 77 6.41 -7.21 12.79
C THR A 77 7.06 -6.07 12.01
N ASP A 78 8.37 -6.11 11.78
CA ASP A 78 9.09 -5.11 10.97
C ASP A 78 8.58 -5.03 9.52
N SER A 79 7.91 -6.10 9.04
CA SER A 79 7.28 -6.12 7.73
C SER A 79 5.93 -5.38 7.67
N SER A 80 5.30 -5.06 8.82
CA SER A 80 4.00 -4.39 8.85
C SER A 80 4.08 -2.95 8.32
N PHE A 81 2.96 -2.43 7.82
CA PHE A 81 2.89 -1.03 7.39
C PHE A 81 3.16 -0.07 8.55
N VAL A 82 2.66 -0.36 9.77
CA VAL A 82 2.92 0.44 10.98
C VAL A 82 4.43 0.60 11.19
N ASN A 83 5.15 -0.51 11.31
CA ASN A 83 6.57 -0.46 11.68
C ASN A 83 7.45 0.07 10.55
N ARG A 84 7.12 -0.19 9.28
CA ARG A 84 7.85 0.37 8.14
C ARG A 84 7.69 1.89 8.05
N LEU A 85 6.48 2.43 8.24
CA LEU A 85 6.26 3.86 8.25
C LEU A 85 7.00 4.54 9.43
N ASP A 86 6.88 3.99 10.63
CA ASP A 86 7.56 4.51 11.82
C ASP A 86 9.09 4.50 11.66
N LYS A 87 9.65 3.48 11.02
CA LYS A 87 11.07 3.41 10.68
C LYS A 87 11.48 4.61 9.82
N TYR A 88 10.79 4.86 8.69
CA TYR A 88 11.15 5.98 7.81
C TYR A 88 10.96 7.34 8.48
N ILE A 89 9.95 7.48 9.35
CA ILE A 89 9.77 8.71 10.12
C ILE A 89 10.93 8.89 11.12
N SER A 90 11.29 7.85 11.86
CA SER A 90 12.38 7.90 12.86
C SER A 90 13.76 8.14 12.23
N GLU A 91 13.98 7.63 11.02
CA GLU A 91 15.20 7.82 10.23
C GLU A 91 15.24 9.18 9.49
N ASN A 92 14.25 10.05 9.70
CA ASN A 92 14.10 11.36 9.02
C ASN A 92 14.00 11.29 7.49
N PHE A 93 13.63 10.16 6.93
CA PHE A 93 13.55 9.96 5.46
C PHE A 93 12.74 11.06 4.76
N PHE A 94 11.55 11.41 5.29
CA PHE A 94 10.67 12.42 4.71
C PHE A 94 11.16 13.86 4.87
N LYS A 95 12.12 14.11 5.77
CA LYS A 95 12.80 15.42 5.87
C LYS A 95 13.93 15.55 4.85
N GLU A 96 14.59 14.45 4.57
CA GLU A 96 15.71 14.41 3.62
C GLU A 96 15.24 14.27 2.16
N ASN A 97 14.07 13.69 1.96
CA ASN A 97 13.48 13.45 0.64
C ASN A 97 12.14 14.18 0.53
N LYS A 98 12.05 15.13 -0.40
CA LYS A 98 10.78 15.77 -0.69
C LYS A 98 9.83 14.76 -1.32
N ILE A 99 8.78 14.39 -0.61
CA ILE A 99 7.67 13.56 -1.11
C ILE A 99 6.42 14.45 -1.21
N ASP A 100 5.84 14.52 -2.40
CA ASP A 100 4.61 15.29 -2.63
C ASP A 100 3.37 14.42 -2.33
N THR A 101 3.38 13.14 -2.72
CA THR A 101 2.25 12.22 -2.52
C THR A 101 2.70 10.84 -2.03
N MET A 102 2.02 10.30 -1.01
CA MET A 102 2.17 8.92 -0.55
C MET A 102 0.97 8.08 -0.99
N PHE A 103 1.24 6.98 -1.70
CA PHE A 103 0.24 5.96 -2.01
C PHE A 103 0.32 4.83 -0.99
N ILE A 104 -0.82 4.46 -0.41
CA ILE A 104 -0.96 3.34 0.55
C ILE A 104 -1.84 2.29 -0.10
N PHE A 105 -1.29 1.10 -0.36
CA PHE A 105 -1.98 -0.01 -1.00
C PHE A 105 -1.77 -1.32 -0.25
N GLY A 106 -2.67 -1.65 0.68
CA GLY A 106 -2.56 -2.81 1.56
C GLY A 106 -3.91 -3.29 2.09
N GLY A 107 -3.86 -4.19 3.10
CA GLY A 107 -5.04 -4.79 3.72
C GLY A 107 -5.41 -6.16 3.17
N THR A 108 -4.83 -6.56 2.04
CA THR A 108 -5.07 -7.88 1.44
C THR A 108 -4.62 -9.01 2.36
N ASN A 109 -3.41 -8.90 2.90
CA ASN A 109 -2.86 -9.91 3.81
C ASN A 109 -3.62 -9.95 5.14
N ASP A 110 -4.06 -8.79 5.64
CA ASP A 110 -4.90 -8.73 6.85
C ASP A 110 -6.20 -9.52 6.66
N SER A 111 -6.85 -9.37 5.48
CA SER A 111 -8.04 -10.15 5.13
C SER A 111 -7.76 -11.65 5.02
N TRP A 112 -6.60 -12.03 4.47
CA TRP A 112 -6.27 -13.44 4.22
C TRP A 112 -5.85 -14.22 5.45
N ILE A 113 -5.26 -13.54 6.45
CA ILE A 113 -4.83 -14.21 7.70
C ILE A 113 -5.80 -14.01 8.86
N ASP A 114 -6.97 -13.45 8.59
CA ASP A 114 -7.97 -13.15 9.62
C ASP A 114 -7.44 -12.24 10.74
N SER A 115 -6.67 -11.20 10.40
CA SER A 115 -6.19 -10.24 11.39
C SER A 115 -7.35 -9.63 12.19
N PRO A 116 -7.20 -9.40 13.51
CA PRO A 116 -8.25 -8.78 14.32
C PRO A 116 -8.61 -7.39 13.77
N VAL A 117 -9.90 -7.11 13.53
CA VAL A 117 -10.32 -5.87 12.87
C VAL A 117 -10.51 -4.72 13.86
N ARG A 118 -11.27 -4.90 14.92
CA ARG A 118 -11.70 -3.91 15.93
C ARG A 118 -12.39 -2.68 15.32
N GLU A 119 -12.82 -1.76 16.20
CA GLU A 119 -13.39 -0.48 15.81
C GLU A 119 -12.31 0.54 15.43
N LEU A 120 -12.71 1.56 14.67
CA LEU A 120 -11.84 2.68 14.31
C LEU A 120 -11.39 3.46 15.55
N LYS A 121 -10.11 3.79 15.63
CA LYS A 121 -9.53 4.58 16.70
C LYS A 121 -8.62 5.65 16.12
N TYR A 122 -8.82 6.91 16.50
CA TYR A 122 -8.21 8.07 15.85
C TYR A 122 -7.15 8.79 16.69
N SER A 123 -6.95 8.39 17.96
CA SER A 123 -5.92 8.93 18.86
C SER A 123 -5.58 7.93 19.96
N ASP A 124 -4.55 8.21 20.72
CA ASP A 124 -4.16 7.46 21.93
C ASP A 124 -3.98 5.96 21.69
N TRP A 125 -3.36 5.61 20.57
CA TRP A 125 -3.13 4.22 20.19
C TRP A 125 -2.16 3.53 21.13
N THR A 126 -2.55 2.37 21.60
CA THR A 126 -1.70 1.44 22.36
C THR A 126 -1.06 0.41 21.44
N CYS A 127 -0.04 -0.30 21.92
CA CYS A 127 0.55 -1.41 21.17
C CYS A 127 -0.48 -2.50 20.81
N ASP A 128 -1.52 -2.69 21.63
CA ASP A 128 -2.58 -3.67 21.35
C ASP A 128 -3.55 -3.17 20.28
N ASP A 129 -3.76 -1.88 20.17
CA ASP A 129 -4.55 -1.29 19.08
C ASP A 129 -3.84 -1.51 17.74
N LEU A 130 -2.51 -1.34 17.71
CA LEU A 130 -1.72 -1.52 16.48
C LEU A 130 -1.60 -2.98 16.01
N LYS A 131 -2.05 -3.95 16.80
CA LYS A 131 -2.24 -5.34 16.36
C LYS A 131 -3.56 -5.56 15.61
N CYS A 132 -4.41 -4.55 15.52
CA CYS A 132 -5.73 -4.63 14.92
C CYS A 132 -5.83 -3.72 13.71
N VAL A 133 -6.51 -4.21 12.65
CA VAL A 133 -6.47 -3.60 11.31
C VAL A 133 -6.94 -2.14 11.29
N LEU A 134 -8.13 -1.85 11.82
CA LEU A 134 -8.71 -0.51 11.70
C LEU A 134 -8.01 0.52 12.58
N PRO A 135 -7.66 0.24 13.85
CA PRO A 135 -6.84 1.16 14.63
C PRO A 135 -5.46 1.41 14.01
N ALA A 136 -4.78 0.37 13.50
CA ALA A 136 -3.49 0.49 12.83
C ALA A 136 -3.60 1.31 11.54
N PHE A 137 -4.66 1.11 10.76
CA PHE A 137 -4.90 1.92 9.56
C PHE A 137 -5.11 3.39 9.90
N CYS A 138 -5.92 3.71 10.93
CA CYS A 138 -6.09 5.09 11.39
C CYS A 138 -4.77 5.71 11.85
N TYR A 139 -3.92 4.94 12.53
CA TYR A 139 -2.58 5.35 12.91
C TYR A 139 -1.73 5.69 11.69
N ILE A 140 -1.63 4.77 10.73
CA ILE A 140 -0.82 4.95 9.51
C ILE A 140 -1.22 6.21 8.76
N ILE A 141 -2.52 6.42 8.49
CA ILE A 141 -2.99 7.59 7.73
C ILE A 141 -2.78 8.90 8.49
N SER A 142 -2.86 8.87 9.84
CA SER A 142 -2.52 10.02 10.68
C SER A 142 -1.04 10.37 10.59
N ARG A 143 -0.16 9.36 10.73
CA ARG A 143 1.29 9.54 10.66
C ARG A 143 1.76 9.95 9.26
N ALA A 144 1.15 9.39 8.21
CA ALA A 144 1.46 9.78 6.83
C ALA A 144 1.17 11.27 6.59
N LYS A 145 0.03 11.79 7.07
CA LYS A 145 -0.33 13.22 6.96
C LYS A 145 0.61 14.17 7.71
N GLU A 146 1.36 13.69 8.68
CA GLU A 146 2.34 14.53 9.39
C GLU A 146 3.61 14.77 8.56
N VAL A 147 3.87 13.92 7.56
CA VAL A 147 5.15 13.89 6.83
C VAL A 147 5.04 14.13 5.34
N VAL A 148 3.84 14.03 4.75
CA VAL A 148 3.58 14.33 3.32
C VAL A 148 2.34 15.19 3.17
N GLU A 149 2.28 15.97 2.07
CA GLU A 149 1.15 16.85 1.78
C GLU A 149 -0.09 16.06 1.37
N ASP A 150 0.08 15.14 0.44
CA ASP A 150 -1.01 14.32 -0.11
C ASP A 150 -0.84 12.84 0.26
N VAL A 151 -1.92 12.23 0.75
CA VAL A 151 -2.04 10.78 0.97
C VAL A 151 -3.19 10.25 0.11
N ILE A 152 -2.94 9.20 -0.65
CA ILE A 152 -3.94 8.51 -1.47
C ILE A 152 -3.97 7.04 -1.06
N VAL A 153 -5.15 6.55 -0.67
CA VAL A 153 -5.35 5.16 -0.28
C VAL A 153 -5.97 4.38 -1.43
N ILE A 154 -5.36 3.26 -1.80
CA ILE A 154 -5.90 2.32 -2.77
C ILE A 154 -6.48 1.13 -2.00
N ILE A 155 -7.79 0.96 -2.08
CA ILE A 155 -8.54 -0.11 -1.41
C ILE A 155 -8.78 -1.23 -2.42
N ASN A 156 -8.20 -2.41 -2.14
CA ASN A 156 -8.24 -3.55 -3.05
C ASN A 156 -9.66 -4.14 -3.17
N THR A 157 -9.91 -4.83 -4.29
CA THR A 157 -11.09 -5.71 -4.42
C THR A 157 -10.90 -6.96 -3.56
N GLY A 158 -11.99 -7.49 -3.00
CA GLY A 158 -11.97 -8.76 -2.26
C GLY A 158 -11.39 -8.68 -0.85
N LEU A 159 -11.22 -7.48 -0.28
CA LEU A 159 -11.02 -7.34 1.16
C LEU A 159 -12.29 -7.77 1.91
N LYS A 160 -12.14 -8.19 3.16
CA LYS A 160 -13.29 -8.36 4.06
C LYS A 160 -14.11 -7.08 4.10
N GLN A 161 -15.44 -7.21 4.05
CA GLN A 161 -16.34 -6.06 3.96
C GLN A 161 -16.16 -5.07 5.11
N GLU A 162 -15.89 -5.57 6.33
CA GLU A 162 -15.63 -4.75 7.50
C GLU A 162 -14.35 -3.92 7.37
N ILE A 163 -13.28 -4.47 6.76
CA ILE A 163 -12.04 -3.75 6.47
C ILE A 163 -12.28 -2.68 5.42
N THR A 164 -12.95 -3.04 4.30
CA THR A 164 -13.28 -2.07 3.24
C THR A 164 -14.08 -0.90 3.80
N LYS A 165 -15.16 -1.16 4.54
CA LYS A 165 -15.99 -0.12 5.15
C LYS A 165 -15.21 0.76 6.12
N GLY A 166 -14.40 0.15 6.97
CA GLY A 166 -13.59 0.89 7.93
C GLY A 166 -12.53 1.78 7.26
N PHE A 167 -11.89 1.29 6.19
CA PHE A 167 -10.92 2.09 5.43
C PHE A 167 -11.60 3.30 4.78
N VAL A 168 -12.76 3.11 4.16
CA VAL A 168 -13.54 4.20 3.56
C VAL A 168 -13.91 5.23 4.63
N GLU A 169 -14.52 4.79 5.75
CA GLU A 169 -14.91 5.68 6.84
C GLU A 169 -13.73 6.46 7.42
N ALA A 170 -12.59 5.79 7.64
CA ALA A 170 -11.38 6.43 8.13
C ALA A 170 -10.85 7.49 7.15
N CYS A 171 -10.84 7.21 5.85
CA CYS A 171 -10.42 8.15 4.82
C CYS A 171 -11.34 9.36 4.76
N GLU A 172 -12.67 9.15 4.76
CA GLU A 172 -13.67 10.22 4.74
C GLU A 172 -13.53 11.15 5.96
N LYS A 173 -13.45 10.57 7.17
CA LYS A 173 -13.28 11.34 8.40
C LYS A 173 -12.00 12.17 8.42
N ASN A 174 -10.91 11.65 7.86
CA ASN A 174 -9.62 12.34 7.80
C ASN A 174 -9.43 13.20 6.54
N LYS A 175 -10.43 13.25 5.65
CA LYS A 175 -10.36 13.95 4.36
C LYS A 175 -9.18 13.50 3.50
N ILE A 176 -8.95 12.19 3.50
CA ILE A 176 -7.93 11.53 2.69
C ILE A 176 -8.58 11.05 1.39
N LYS A 177 -7.91 11.31 0.29
CA LYS A 177 -8.33 10.80 -1.02
C LYS A 177 -8.18 9.28 -1.06
N TYR A 178 -9.19 8.59 -1.55
CA TYR A 178 -9.15 7.13 -1.68
C TYR A 178 -9.79 6.65 -2.97
N LEU A 179 -9.43 5.45 -3.36
CA LEU A 179 -9.98 4.73 -4.51
C LEU A 179 -10.34 3.31 -4.07
N CYS A 180 -11.60 2.91 -4.24
CA CYS A 180 -12.00 1.50 -4.20
C CYS A 180 -11.85 0.92 -5.61
N LEU A 181 -10.88 0.02 -5.78
CA LEU A 181 -10.65 -0.64 -7.07
C LEU A 181 -11.88 -1.44 -7.51
N GLN A 182 -12.15 -1.42 -8.81
CA GLN A 182 -13.22 -2.18 -9.46
C GLN A 182 -12.59 -3.18 -10.43
N GLU A 183 -13.13 -4.38 -10.51
CA GLU A 183 -12.80 -5.41 -11.53
C GLU A 183 -11.33 -5.44 -11.96
N ILE A 184 -10.50 -6.09 -11.16
CA ILE A 184 -9.09 -6.30 -11.46
C ILE A 184 -8.90 -7.74 -11.92
N ASP A 185 -8.29 -7.93 -13.08
CA ASP A 185 -7.91 -9.25 -13.58
C ASP A 185 -6.84 -9.86 -12.67
N LYS A 186 -7.17 -11.02 -12.09
CA LYS A 186 -6.34 -11.70 -11.11
C LYS A 186 -6.24 -13.18 -11.39
N GLU A 187 -5.07 -13.73 -11.13
CA GLU A 187 -4.84 -15.16 -11.09
C GLU A 187 -4.14 -15.51 -9.76
N ASN A 188 -4.59 -16.58 -9.10
CA ASN A 188 -4.10 -16.96 -7.77
C ASN A 188 -4.11 -15.79 -6.73
N GLY A 189 -5.16 -14.96 -6.81
CA GLY A 189 -5.36 -13.84 -5.89
C GLY A 189 -4.51 -12.60 -6.17
N HIS A 190 -3.63 -12.61 -7.19
CA HIS A 190 -2.75 -11.49 -7.53
C HIS A 190 -3.01 -10.96 -8.95
N PRO A 191 -2.78 -9.64 -9.19
CA PRO A 191 -2.97 -9.04 -10.51
C PRO A 191 -2.12 -9.71 -11.60
N THR A 192 -2.73 -9.96 -12.76
CA THR A 192 -2.03 -10.28 -14.02
C THR A 192 -1.44 -9.00 -14.64
N GLU A 193 -0.74 -9.09 -15.78
CA GLU A 193 -0.33 -7.89 -16.54
C GLU A 193 -1.54 -7.00 -16.90
N LEU A 194 -2.68 -7.61 -17.26
CA LEU A 194 -3.92 -6.88 -17.50
C LEU A 194 -4.42 -6.21 -16.21
N GLY A 195 -4.40 -6.94 -15.08
CA GLY A 195 -4.80 -6.40 -13.78
C GLY A 195 -3.89 -5.25 -13.32
N MET A 196 -2.60 -5.32 -13.57
CA MET A 196 -1.66 -4.21 -13.30
C MET A 196 -2.04 -2.96 -14.08
N LYS A 197 -2.36 -3.11 -15.38
CA LYS A 197 -2.81 -2.00 -16.21
C LYS A 197 -4.13 -1.41 -15.71
N GLN A 198 -5.11 -2.26 -15.36
CA GLN A 198 -6.40 -1.82 -14.80
C GLN A 198 -6.24 -1.05 -13.49
N ILE A 199 -5.30 -1.45 -12.61
CA ILE A 199 -4.98 -0.69 -11.39
C ILE A 199 -4.42 0.69 -11.77
N SER A 200 -3.44 0.76 -12.68
CA SER A 200 -2.83 2.00 -13.13
C SER A 200 -3.87 2.99 -13.70
N GLU A 201 -4.75 2.51 -14.57
CA GLU A 201 -5.81 3.31 -15.18
C GLU A 201 -6.75 3.91 -14.10
N GLN A 202 -7.21 3.09 -13.15
CA GLN A 202 -8.09 3.55 -12.07
C GLN A 202 -7.41 4.54 -11.12
N VAL A 203 -6.12 4.33 -10.81
CA VAL A 203 -5.34 5.26 -9.98
C VAL A 203 -5.14 6.60 -10.71
N THR A 204 -4.87 6.56 -12.01
CA THR A 204 -4.76 7.76 -12.87
C THR A 204 -6.07 8.55 -12.89
N GLU A 205 -7.21 7.88 -13.08
CA GLU A 205 -8.52 8.54 -13.02
C GLU A 205 -8.78 9.17 -11.64
N CYS A 206 -8.41 8.46 -10.56
CA CYS A 206 -8.54 8.98 -9.20
C CYS A 206 -7.68 10.23 -9.00
N LEU A 207 -6.46 10.25 -9.50
CA LEU A 207 -5.55 11.40 -9.38
C LEU A 207 -6.17 12.66 -10.04
N HIS A 208 -6.81 12.51 -11.19
CA HIS A 208 -7.37 13.62 -11.97
C HIS A 208 -8.79 14.04 -11.59
N LYS A 209 -9.51 13.26 -10.79
CA LYS A 209 -10.82 13.68 -10.24
C LYS A 209 -10.61 14.81 -9.22
N LYS A 210 -11.20 15.97 -9.53
CA LYS A 210 -11.22 17.15 -8.64
C LYS A 210 -12.16 16.94 -7.45
#